data_137af5de146fd8648ba7f4d8ca17516a
#
_entry.id   137af5de146fd8648ba7f4d8ca17516a
#
_cell.length_a   1.000
_cell.length_b   1.000
_cell.length_c   1.000
_cell.angle_alpha   90.00
_cell.angle_beta   90.00
_cell.angle_gamma   90.00
#
_symmetry.space_group_name_H-M   'P 1'
#
loop_
_entity.id
_entity.type
_entity.pdbx_description
1 polymer ?
#
loop_
_entity_poly.entity_id
_entity_poly.type
_entity_poly.pdbx_seq_one_letter_code
_entity_poly.pdbx_strand_id
1 'polypeptide(L)'
;LWFENPGQHSGVFREHAIGIAGAIVHGFNLCYSDINMDGRLDIIGASDKGLVWLEQPKNIDNAWIPHVIGAFTPDSITGIVVADINGDGLADIMAGSYSRGPRLGEGDVNAKDSLGRLGWFENGGSEKRWKRHDISRRKRGMFDKFIARDLDSDGDIDFIGTRGNSGDLDGVFWLEQIRTEKPTRAFTQARTNDSQSMPLP
;
A
#
# COMPACT_ATOMS: atom_id res chain seq x y z
N LEU A 1 -6.88 3.74 18.23
CA LEU A 1 -8.15 3.49 18.94
C LEU A 1 -9.03 2.60 18.10
N TRP A 2 -9.85 1.77 18.75
CA TRP A 2 -10.98 1.08 18.14
C TRP A 2 -12.23 1.28 19.00
N PHE A 3 -13.39 1.19 18.36
CA PHE A 3 -14.66 1.43 19.03
C PHE A 3 -15.49 0.15 18.96
N GLU A 4 -15.75 -0.41 20.13
CA GLU A 4 -16.61 -1.58 20.25
C GLU A 4 -18.07 -1.18 20.03
N ASN A 5 -18.71 -1.88 19.08
CA ASN A 5 -20.13 -1.70 18.84
C ASN A 5 -20.91 -2.32 20.00
N PRO A 6 -21.81 -1.59 20.67
CA PRO A 6 -22.57 -2.11 21.82
C PRO A 6 -23.55 -3.24 21.47
N GLY A 7 -23.73 -3.56 20.19
CA GLY A 7 -24.65 -4.59 19.73
C GLY A 7 -26.15 -4.26 19.90
N GLN A 8 -26.48 -3.05 20.34
CA GLN A 8 -27.84 -2.57 20.57
C GLN A 8 -28.05 -1.19 19.95
N HIS A 9 -29.25 -0.90 19.45
CA HIS A 9 -29.56 0.37 18.78
C HIS A 9 -29.41 1.61 19.68
N SER A 10 -29.49 1.46 20.99
CA SER A 10 -29.39 2.57 21.96
C SER A 10 -28.08 2.58 22.77
N GLY A 11 -27.12 1.76 22.39
CA GLY A 11 -25.85 1.67 23.10
C GLY A 11 -24.87 2.77 22.72
N VAL A 12 -23.91 3.01 23.59
CA VAL A 12 -22.78 3.92 23.35
C VAL A 12 -21.57 3.09 22.98
N PHE A 13 -20.87 3.47 21.90
CA PHE A 13 -19.59 2.83 21.54
C PHE A 13 -18.59 3.00 22.68
N ARG A 14 -17.93 1.90 23.03
CA ARG A 14 -16.84 1.93 24.00
C ARG A 14 -15.52 2.11 23.27
N GLU A 15 -14.76 3.10 23.69
CA GLU A 15 -13.42 3.37 23.14
C GLU A 15 -12.38 2.48 23.80
N HIS A 16 -11.51 1.91 22.99
CA HIS A 16 -10.36 1.10 23.40
C HIS A 16 -9.07 1.63 22.77
N ALA A 17 -8.01 1.70 23.54
CA ALA A 17 -6.69 2.01 23.03
C ALA A 17 -6.05 0.79 22.37
N ILE A 18 -5.44 0.99 21.20
CA ILE A 18 -4.54 0.01 20.62
C ILE A 18 -3.14 0.31 21.14
N GLY A 19 -2.68 -0.47 22.10
CA GLY A 19 -1.29 -0.39 22.55
C GLY A 19 -0.36 -0.94 21.48
N ILE A 20 0.60 -0.16 21.00
CA ILE A 20 1.58 -0.58 19.99
C ILE A 20 2.96 -0.53 20.62
N ALA A 21 3.67 -1.66 20.61
CA ALA A 21 5.01 -1.74 21.13
C ALA A 21 6.03 -1.16 20.13
N GLY A 22 6.54 0.04 20.41
CA GLY A 22 7.74 0.57 19.73
C GLY A 22 7.59 1.02 18.27
N ALA A 23 6.36 1.29 17.79
CA ALA A 23 6.14 1.87 16.47
C ALA A 23 5.06 2.95 16.53
N ILE A 24 5.24 3.99 15.73
CA ILE A 24 4.19 4.99 15.46
C ILE A 24 3.61 4.66 14.09
N VAL A 25 2.32 4.30 14.06
CA VAL A 25 1.58 4.14 12.82
C VAL A 25 0.90 5.46 12.51
N HIS A 26 1.14 5.95 11.31
CA HIS A 26 0.55 7.17 10.78
C HIS A 26 0.13 6.94 9.33
N GLY A 27 -0.59 7.89 8.77
CA GLY A 27 -0.99 7.82 7.36
C GLY A 27 -2.49 8.00 7.19
N PHE A 28 -2.91 8.01 5.93
CA PHE A 28 -4.30 8.29 5.56
C PHE A 28 -5.15 7.02 5.42
N ASN A 29 -4.51 5.85 5.34
CA ASN A 29 -5.19 4.61 5.07
C ASN A 29 -4.78 3.51 6.05
N LEU A 30 -5.77 2.73 6.42
CA LEU A 30 -5.63 1.49 7.16
C LEU A 30 -6.32 0.38 6.36
N CYS A 31 -5.72 -0.79 6.38
CA CYS A 31 -6.35 -2.02 5.93
C CYS A 31 -6.33 -3.05 7.06
N TYR A 32 -7.08 -4.12 6.89
CA TYR A 32 -7.08 -5.24 7.82
C TYR A 32 -7.14 -6.55 7.04
N SER A 33 -6.48 -7.54 7.55
CA SER A 33 -6.50 -8.91 7.05
C SER A 33 -5.89 -9.83 8.09
N ASP A 34 -6.18 -11.11 8.01
CA ASP A 34 -5.44 -12.13 8.76
C ASP A 34 -4.15 -12.44 7.97
N ILE A 35 -3.07 -11.74 8.31
CA ILE A 35 -1.80 -11.78 7.56
C ILE A 35 -1.03 -13.07 7.81
N ASN A 36 -1.11 -13.59 9.02
CA ASN A 36 -0.37 -14.78 9.46
C ASN A 36 -1.23 -16.05 9.49
N MET A 37 -2.50 -15.97 9.07
CA MET A 37 -3.48 -17.07 9.05
C MET A 37 -3.73 -17.70 10.43
N ASP A 38 -3.78 -16.88 11.47
CA ASP A 38 -4.05 -17.33 12.84
C ASP A 38 -5.52 -17.16 13.27
N GLY A 39 -6.37 -16.70 12.36
CA GLY A 39 -7.81 -16.49 12.56
C GLY A 39 -8.16 -15.15 13.20
N ARG A 40 -7.19 -14.25 13.37
CA ARG A 40 -7.40 -12.90 13.91
C ARG A 40 -7.13 -11.85 12.84
N LEU A 41 -7.85 -10.74 12.91
CA LEU A 41 -7.66 -9.64 11.96
C LEU A 41 -6.53 -8.72 12.44
N ASP A 42 -5.47 -8.68 11.66
CA ASP A 42 -4.36 -7.74 11.83
C ASP A 42 -4.67 -6.39 11.20
N ILE A 43 -3.93 -5.37 11.59
CA ILE A 43 -4.04 -4.02 11.03
C ILE A 43 -2.80 -3.73 10.19
N ILE A 44 -2.99 -3.24 8.97
CA ILE A 44 -1.91 -2.82 8.08
C ILE A 44 -1.94 -1.29 7.97
N GLY A 45 -0.80 -0.65 8.10
CA GLY A 45 -0.68 0.80 8.02
C GLY A 45 0.73 1.27 7.68
N ALA A 46 0.86 2.56 7.43
CA ALA A 46 2.15 3.20 7.24
C ALA A 46 2.77 3.63 8.58
N SER A 47 4.09 3.63 8.65
CA SER A 47 4.86 4.12 9.77
C SER A 47 6.07 4.92 9.28
N ASP A 48 6.84 5.48 10.20
CA ASP A 48 8.15 6.10 9.92
C ASP A 48 9.17 5.12 9.30
N LYS A 49 8.95 3.82 9.48
CA LYS A 49 9.80 2.75 8.91
C LYS A 49 9.26 2.20 7.58
N GLY A 50 8.14 2.71 7.09
CA GLY A 50 7.46 2.22 5.90
C GLY A 50 6.14 1.52 6.22
N LEU A 51 5.83 0.48 5.47
CA LEU A 51 4.63 -0.33 5.66
C LEU A 51 4.85 -1.32 6.81
N VAL A 52 3.88 -1.38 7.70
CA VAL A 52 3.87 -2.29 8.84
C VAL A 52 2.52 -2.98 8.95
N TRP A 53 2.53 -4.19 9.50
CA TRP A 53 1.32 -4.80 10.02
C TRP A 53 1.44 -5.00 11.53
N LEU A 54 0.33 -4.81 12.20
CA LEU A 54 0.20 -4.95 13.64
C LEU A 54 -0.53 -6.27 13.89
N GLU A 55 0.20 -7.24 14.40
CA GLU A 55 -0.35 -8.55 14.76
C GLU A 55 -1.30 -8.41 15.94
N GLN A 56 -2.55 -8.87 15.75
CA GLN A 56 -3.54 -8.85 16.81
C GLN A 56 -3.18 -9.89 17.89
N PRO A 57 -3.05 -9.48 19.16
CA PRO A 57 -2.81 -10.41 20.25
C PRO A 57 -4.04 -11.30 20.52
N LYS A 58 -3.85 -12.45 21.14
CA LYS A 58 -4.97 -13.32 21.59
C LYS A 58 -5.95 -12.62 22.51
N ASN A 59 -5.46 -11.76 23.40
CA ASN A 59 -6.29 -10.83 24.16
C ASN A 59 -6.12 -9.44 23.53
N ILE A 60 -7.20 -8.91 22.98
CA ILE A 60 -7.20 -7.65 22.24
C ILE A 60 -6.74 -6.43 23.05
N ASP A 61 -6.82 -6.51 24.38
CA ASP A 61 -6.37 -5.45 25.29
C ASP A 61 -4.85 -5.45 25.50
N ASN A 62 -4.17 -6.49 25.05
CA ASN A 62 -2.70 -6.53 25.09
C ASN A 62 -2.09 -5.66 23.97
N ALA A 63 -0.81 -5.37 24.10
CA ALA A 63 -0.09 -4.62 23.08
C ALA A 63 0.01 -5.44 21.77
N TRP A 64 -0.30 -4.78 20.66
CA TRP A 64 -0.16 -5.31 19.31
C TRP A 64 1.31 -5.29 18.89
N ILE A 65 1.74 -6.31 18.18
CA ILE A 65 3.14 -6.48 17.79
C ILE A 65 3.36 -5.95 16.37
N PRO A 66 4.20 -4.92 16.19
CA PRO A 66 4.48 -4.39 14.86
C PRO A 66 5.52 -5.22 14.12
N HIS A 67 5.21 -5.57 12.89
CA HIS A 67 6.11 -6.22 11.94
C HIS A 67 6.33 -5.33 10.73
N VAL A 68 7.58 -5.12 10.35
CA VAL A 68 7.92 -4.33 9.17
C VAL A 68 7.75 -5.19 7.92
N ILE A 69 6.99 -4.67 6.96
CA ILE A 69 6.78 -5.28 5.65
C ILE A 69 7.83 -4.78 4.67
N GLY A 70 7.93 -3.47 4.51
CA GLY A 70 8.89 -2.84 3.61
C GLY A 70 8.63 -1.35 3.42
N ALA A 71 9.41 -0.73 2.54
CA ALA A 71 9.33 0.71 2.32
C ALA A 71 9.60 1.07 0.86
N PHE A 72 9.19 2.27 0.48
CA PHE A 72 9.55 2.91 -0.78
C PHE A 72 10.58 4.02 -0.60
N THR A 73 11.47 3.85 0.38
CA THR A 73 12.47 4.87 0.72
C THR A 73 13.09 5.51 -0.53
N PRO A 74 13.17 6.85 -0.58
CA PRO A 74 12.90 7.82 0.48
C PRO A 74 11.42 8.30 0.57
N ASP A 75 10.52 7.73 -0.21
CA ASP A 75 9.12 8.16 -0.29
C ASP A 75 8.31 7.65 0.92
N SER A 76 7.25 8.36 1.26
CA SER A 76 6.31 7.98 2.31
C SER A 76 5.13 7.20 1.71
N ILE A 77 4.76 6.08 2.29
CA ILE A 77 3.58 5.31 1.87
C ILE A 77 2.31 6.06 2.26
N THR A 78 1.35 6.13 1.34
CA THR A 78 0.06 6.82 1.52
C THR A 78 -1.12 5.92 1.28
N GLY A 79 -1.26 5.37 0.06
CA GLY A 79 -2.35 4.47 -0.30
C GLY A 79 -1.97 3.01 -0.08
N ILE A 80 -2.89 2.21 0.43
CA ILE A 80 -2.72 0.77 0.60
C ILE A 80 -4.03 0.03 0.32
N VAL A 81 -3.92 -1.20 -0.18
CA VAL A 81 -5.00 -2.18 -0.24
C VAL A 81 -4.44 -3.59 -0.12
N VAL A 82 -5.21 -4.48 0.50
CA VAL A 82 -4.87 -5.89 0.67
C VAL A 82 -5.63 -6.72 -0.36
N ALA A 83 -4.94 -7.62 -1.04
CA ALA A 83 -5.52 -8.62 -1.94
C ALA A 83 -4.55 -9.79 -2.12
N ASP A 84 -5.04 -10.94 -2.55
CA ASP A 84 -4.21 -12.03 -3.05
C ASP A 84 -3.82 -11.71 -4.50
N ILE A 85 -2.69 -11.00 -4.67
CA ILE A 85 -2.30 -10.44 -5.97
C ILE A 85 -1.74 -11.51 -6.91
N ASN A 86 -1.01 -12.47 -6.37
CA ASN A 86 -0.36 -13.52 -7.16
C ASN A 86 -1.19 -14.81 -7.26
N GLY A 87 -2.28 -14.93 -6.51
CA GLY A 87 -3.18 -16.08 -6.52
C GLY A 87 -2.66 -17.27 -5.71
N ASP A 88 -1.81 -17.02 -4.69
CA ASP A 88 -1.24 -18.07 -3.83
C ASP A 88 -2.04 -18.32 -2.54
N GLY A 89 -3.12 -17.58 -2.33
CA GLY A 89 -3.99 -17.68 -1.17
C GLY A 89 -3.51 -16.86 0.03
N LEU A 90 -2.41 -16.13 -0.09
CA LEU A 90 -1.91 -15.24 0.97
C LEU A 90 -2.31 -13.79 0.69
N ALA A 91 -2.42 -13.02 1.76
CA ALA A 91 -2.74 -11.60 1.66
C ALA A 91 -1.48 -10.79 1.31
N ASP A 92 -1.42 -10.29 0.07
CA ASP A 92 -0.42 -9.34 -0.40
C ASP A 92 -0.90 -7.90 -0.21
N ILE A 93 0.00 -6.94 -0.38
CA ILE A 93 -0.32 -5.53 -0.16
C ILE A 93 0.13 -4.68 -1.35
N MET A 94 -0.83 -4.11 -2.09
CA MET A 94 -0.58 -3.03 -3.03
C MET A 94 -0.37 -1.74 -2.24
N ALA A 95 0.63 -0.98 -2.59
CA ALA A 95 0.95 0.28 -1.94
C ALA A 95 1.34 1.38 -2.94
N GLY A 96 0.90 2.57 -2.64
CA GLY A 96 1.31 3.79 -3.30
C GLY A 96 2.00 4.73 -2.34
N SER A 97 2.85 5.59 -2.85
CA SER A 97 3.60 6.52 -2.03
C SER A 97 3.47 7.96 -2.52
N TYR A 98 3.86 8.86 -1.65
CA TYR A 98 3.95 10.28 -1.90
C TYR A 98 5.40 10.75 -1.86
N SER A 99 5.78 11.51 -2.86
CA SER A 99 7.06 12.20 -2.85
C SER A 99 6.85 13.70 -2.62
N ARG A 100 7.72 14.25 -1.77
CA ARG A 100 7.85 15.70 -1.62
C ARG A 100 8.83 16.30 -2.63
N GLY A 101 9.20 15.53 -3.65
CA GLY A 101 10.13 15.96 -4.68
C GLY A 101 9.67 17.14 -5.50
N PRO A 102 10.52 17.62 -6.42
CA PRO A 102 10.21 18.78 -7.25
C PRO A 102 8.92 18.60 -8.03
N ARG A 103 8.21 19.68 -8.22
CA ARG A 103 7.01 19.73 -9.05
C ARG A 103 7.39 19.64 -10.53
N LEU A 104 6.41 19.36 -11.36
CA LEU A 104 6.58 19.41 -12.82
C LEU A 104 7.15 20.78 -13.22
N GLY A 105 8.26 20.81 -13.95
CA GLY A 105 8.92 22.04 -14.36
C GLY A 105 9.86 22.69 -13.33
N GLU A 106 10.00 22.14 -12.12
CA GLU A 106 10.87 22.70 -11.07
C GLU A 106 12.33 22.19 -11.12
N GLY A 107 12.71 21.46 -12.15
CA GLY A 107 14.08 20.97 -12.34
C GLY A 107 14.15 19.47 -12.62
N ASP A 108 15.38 19.00 -12.77
CA ASP A 108 15.66 17.60 -13.02
C ASP A 108 15.52 16.74 -11.76
N VAL A 109 15.10 15.49 -11.95
CA VAL A 109 14.93 14.49 -10.90
C VAL A 109 15.85 13.32 -11.19
N ASN A 110 16.74 12.99 -10.27
CA ASN A 110 17.61 11.84 -10.43
C ASN A 110 16.98 10.55 -9.84
N ALA A 111 17.64 9.41 -10.08
CA ALA A 111 17.09 8.11 -9.65
C ALA A 111 16.96 7.95 -8.13
N LYS A 112 17.59 8.80 -7.33
CA LYS A 112 17.58 8.76 -5.87
C LYS A 112 16.61 9.77 -5.24
N ASP A 113 16.06 10.68 -6.04
CA ASP A 113 15.12 11.67 -5.52
C ASP A 113 13.84 11.03 -5.02
N SER A 114 13.21 11.69 -4.05
CA SER A 114 11.92 11.29 -3.50
C SER A 114 10.82 11.45 -4.55
N LEU A 115 10.29 10.36 -5.02
CA LEU A 115 9.26 10.32 -6.06
C LEU A 115 8.12 9.40 -5.65
N GLY A 116 6.91 9.76 -6.02
CA GLY A 116 5.77 8.88 -5.85
C GLY A 116 5.99 7.54 -6.56
N ARG A 117 5.82 6.45 -5.85
CA ARG A 117 5.97 5.09 -6.35
C ARG A 117 4.68 4.31 -6.21
N LEU A 118 4.52 3.37 -7.10
CA LEU A 118 3.47 2.38 -7.08
C LEU A 118 4.11 1.00 -7.13
N GLY A 119 3.72 0.12 -6.25
CA GLY A 119 4.27 -1.23 -6.17
C GLY A 119 3.49 -2.09 -5.19
N TRP A 120 3.86 -3.34 -5.08
CA TRP A 120 3.24 -4.24 -4.13
C TRP A 120 4.26 -5.08 -3.36
N PHE A 121 3.82 -5.61 -2.25
CA PHE A 121 4.60 -6.47 -1.37
C PHE A 121 3.96 -7.85 -1.33
N GLU A 122 4.69 -8.84 -1.87
CA GLU A 122 4.32 -10.24 -1.85
C GLU A 122 4.55 -10.82 -0.46
N ASN A 123 3.53 -11.44 0.09
CA ASN A 123 3.60 -12.17 1.35
C ASN A 123 4.21 -13.55 1.10
N GLY A 124 5.39 -13.80 1.59
CA GLY A 124 6.05 -15.09 1.44
C GLY A 124 5.64 -16.17 2.44
N GLY A 125 4.61 -15.92 3.27
CA GLY A 125 4.19 -16.81 4.34
C GLY A 125 5.09 -16.71 5.59
N SER A 126 4.84 -17.58 6.55
CA SER A 126 5.45 -17.53 7.90
C SER A 126 6.96 -17.63 7.95
N GLU A 127 7.57 -18.27 6.97
CA GLU A 127 9.03 -18.49 6.92
C GLU A 127 9.75 -17.62 5.87
N LYS A 128 9.00 -16.87 5.06
CA LYS A 128 9.54 -16.08 3.97
C LYS A 128 9.40 -14.59 4.28
N ARG A 129 10.39 -13.82 3.80
CA ARG A 129 10.35 -12.36 3.89
C ARG A 129 9.41 -11.81 2.83
N TRP A 130 8.81 -10.68 3.14
CA TRP A 130 8.09 -9.87 2.16
C TRP A 130 9.00 -9.51 0.99
N LYS A 131 8.47 -9.66 -0.22
CA LYS A 131 9.19 -9.32 -1.45
C LYS A 131 8.51 -8.14 -2.12
N ARG A 132 9.28 -7.09 -2.37
CA ARG A 132 8.78 -5.89 -3.04
C ARG A 132 8.85 -6.03 -4.55
N HIS A 133 7.78 -5.62 -5.21
CA HIS A 133 7.64 -5.51 -6.66
C HIS A 133 7.28 -4.06 -7.03
N ASP A 134 8.15 -3.40 -7.78
CA ASP A 134 7.92 -2.04 -8.25
C ASP A 134 7.11 -2.05 -9.55
N ILE A 135 6.03 -1.26 -9.60
CA ILE A 135 5.20 -1.07 -10.78
C ILE A 135 5.57 0.25 -11.47
N SER A 136 5.49 1.36 -10.78
CA SER A 136 5.73 2.68 -11.37
C SER A 136 6.46 3.62 -10.43
N ARG A 137 7.23 4.54 -11.04
CA ARG A 137 7.86 5.66 -10.35
C ARG A 137 7.59 6.93 -11.16
N ARG A 138 7.09 7.95 -10.50
CA ARG A 138 6.73 9.24 -11.10
C ARG A 138 7.52 10.37 -10.46
N LYS A 139 7.76 11.43 -11.22
CA LYS A 139 8.37 12.64 -10.70
C LYS A 139 7.55 13.28 -9.59
N ARG A 140 6.24 13.23 -9.75
CA ARG A 140 5.30 13.77 -8.78
C ARG A 140 4.06 12.91 -8.76
N GLY A 141 3.58 12.63 -7.59
CA GLY A 141 2.32 11.90 -7.43
C GLY A 141 2.11 11.52 -5.99
N MET A 142 0.85 11.48 -5.62
CA MET A 142 0.36 10.98 -4.36
C MET A 142 -0.71 9.95 -4.69
N PHE A 143 -0.42 8.69 -4.40
CA PHE A 143 -1.34 7.58 -4.63
C PHE A 143 -2.06 7.30 -3.32
N ASP A 144 -3.28 7.84 -3.17
CA ASP A 144 -3.95 7.89 -1.89
C ASP A 144 -4.84 6.71 -1.58
N LYS A 145 -5.48 6.14 -2.61
CA LYS A 145 -6.46 5.09 -2.40
C LYS A 145 -6.42 4.07 -3.52
N PHE A 146 -6.62 2.80 -3.13
CA PHE A 146 -6.80 1.71 -4.07
C PHE A 146 -8.06 0.90 -3.74
N ILE A 147 -8.62 0.30 -4.77
CA ILE A 147 -9.63 -0.75 -4.72
C ILE A 147 -9.06 -1.92 -5.52
N ALA A 148 -9.11 -3.11 -4.96
CA ALA A 148 -8.68 -4.34 -5.61
C ALA A 148 -9.92 -5.13 -6.05
N ARG A 149 -9.99 -5.46 -7.34
CA ARG A 149 -11.11 -6.20 -7.95
C ARG A 149 -10.66 -6.83 -9.27
N ASP A 150 -11.21 -7.96 -9.59
CA ASP A 150 -11.25 -8.48 -10.96
C ASP A 150 -12.27 -7.63 -11.74
N LEU A 151 -11.79 -6.73 -12.62
CA LEU A 151 -12.62 -5.74 -13.31
C LEU A 151 -13.09 -6.21 -14.67
N ASP A 152 -12.31 -7.04 -15.36
CA ASP A 152 -12.62 -7.54 -16.69
C ASP A 152 -13.05 -9.01 -16.71
N SER A 153 -13.05 -9.65 -15.52
CA SER A 153 -13.50 -11.04 -15.32
C SER A 153 -12.57 -12.08 -15.94
N ASP A 154 -11.27 -11.81 -15.96
CA ASP A 154 -10.24 -12.74 -16.44
C ASP A 154 -9.66 -13.63 -15.32
N GLY A 155 -10.04 -13.39 -14.06
CA GLY A 155 -9.72 -14.19 -12.89
C GLY A 155 -8.50 -13.72 -12.13
N ASP A 156 -7.94 -12.57 -12.47
CA ASP A 156 -6.90 -11.94 -11.67
C ASP A 156 -7.35 -10.61 -11.04
N ILE A 157 -6.52 -10.03 -10.20
CA ILE A 157 -6.89 -8.84 -9.42
C ILE A 157 -6.31 -7.58 -10.05
N ASP A 158 -7.20 -6.73 -10.49
CA ASP A 158 -6.90 -5.39 -10.95
C ASP A 158 -6.96 -4.36 -9.83
N PHE A 159 -6.50 -3.15 -10.13
CA PHE A 159 -6.51 -2.05 -9.18
C PHE A 159 -7.07 -0.77 -9.78
N ILE A 160 -8.09 -0.22 -9.13
CA ILE A 160 -8.49 1.17 -9.35
C ILE A 160 -7.77 2.00 -8.30
N GLY A 161 -7.10 3.06 -8.73
CA GLY A 161 -6.40 3.96 -7.83
C GLY A 161 -6.73 5.42 -8.06
N THR A 162 -6.49 6.23 -7.04
CA THR A 162 -6.50 7.68 -7.16
C THR A 162 -5.09 8.23 -7.13
N ARG A 163 -4.85 9.26 -7.91
CA ARG A 163 -3.59 10.00 -7.93
C ARG A 163 -3.86 11.48 -7.85
N GLY A 164 -3.12 12.14 -6.98
CA GLY A 164 -3.11 13.60 -6.82
C GLY A 164 -1.71 14.18 -6.88
N ASN A 165 -1.64 15.50 -6.87
CA ASN A 165 -0.39 16.26 -6.91
C ASN A 165 0.51 16.02 -8.14
N SER A 166 -0.08 15.63 -9.25
CA SER A 166 0.60 15.32 -10.52
C SER A 166 0.18 16.25 -11.69
N GLY A 167 -0.61 17.28 -11.40
CA GLY A 167 -1.13 18.22 -12.39
C GLY A 167 -2.13 17.57 -13.35
N ASP A 168 -1.87 17.67 -14.66
CA ASP A 168 -2.77 17.14 -15.69
C ASP A 168 -2.97 15.62 -15.63
N LEU A 169 -2.19 14.95 -14.80
CA LEU A 169 -2.28 13.51 -14.62
C LEU A 169 -3.01 13.12 -13.32
N ASP A 170 -3.63 14.07 -12.60
CA ASP A 170 -4.45 13.79 -11.43
C ASP A 170 -5.76 13.11 -11.82
N GLY A 171 -6.27 12.25 -10.95
CA GLY A 171 -7.54 11.59 -11.16
C GLY A 171 -7.58 10.13 -10.77
N VAL A 172 -8.48 9.40 -11.40
CA VAL A 172 -8.66 7.96 -11.22
C VAL A 172 -7.98 7.22 -12.36
N PHE A 173 -7.34 6.13 -12.05
CA PHE A 173 -6.70 5.26 -13.03
C PHE A 173 -7.03 3.79 -12.73
N TRP A 174 -6.94 2.95 -13.74
CA TRP A 174 -7.05 1.50 -13.65
C TRP A 174 -5.70 0.89 -14.02
N LEU A 175 -5.26 -0.07 -13.22
CA LEU A 175 -4.14 -0.96 -13.50
C LEU A 175 -4.71 -2.34 -13.75
N GLU A 176 -4.64 -2.78 -14.97
CA GLU A 176 -4.94 -4.15 -15.37
C GLU A 176 -3.73 -5.04 -15.03
N GLN A 177 -3.97 -6.14 -14.29
CA GLN A 177 -2.98 -7.18 -14.12
C GLN A 177 -3.07 -8.13 -15.30
N ILE A 178 -1.94 -8.33 -15.98
CA ILE A 178 -1.86 -9.30 -17.09
C ILE A 178 -0.92 -10.40 -16.70
N ARG A 179 -1.43 -11.59 -16.45
CA ARG A 179 -0.62 -12.76 -16.13
C ARG A 179 -0.13 -13.43 -17.40
N THR A 180 1.17 -13.58 -17.54
CA THR A 180 1.79 -14.26 -18.67
C THR A 180 2.91 -15.17 -18.21
N GLU A 181 3.19 -16.23 -19.00
CA GLU A 181 4.33 -17.13 -18.73
C GLU A 181 5.69 -16.41 -18.80
N LYS A 182 5.77 -15.33 -19.55
CA LYS A 182 6.97 -14.51 -19.72
C LYS A 182 6.65 -13.06 -19.39
N PRO A 183 6.55 -12.71 -18.11
CA PRO A 183 6.20 -11.34 -17.72
C PRO A 183 7.25 -10.35 -18.23
N THR A 184 6.78 -9.32 -18.89
CA THR A 184 7.59 -8.17 -19.29
C THR A 184 7.37 -7.04 -18.29
N ARG A 185 8.38 -6.22 -18.07
CA ARG A 185 8.16 -5.00 -17.28
C ARG A 185 7.19 -4.11 -18.04
N ALA A 186 6.08 -3.77 -17.41
CA ALA A 186 5.12 -2.81 -17.94
C ALA A 186 5.74 -1.42 -18.08
N PHE A 187 6.77 -1.11 -17.28
CA PHE A 187 7.44 0.19 -17.29
C PHE A 187 8.96 0.05 -17.25
N THR A 188 9.61 0.91 -18.02
CA THR A 188 11.02 1.20 -17.81
C THR A 188 11.18 2.08 -16.58
N GLN A 189 12.30 1.94 -15.89
CA GLN A 189 12.64 2.87 -14.81
C GLN A 189 12.57 4.32 -15.35
N ALA A 190 11.92 5.23 -14.62
CA ALA A 190 11.87 6.63 -15.00
C ALA A 190 13.27 7.20 -15.10
N ARG A 191 13.59 7.79 -16.26
CA ARG A 191 14.76 8.62 -16.44
C ARG A 191 14.42 10.06 -16.11
N THR A 192 15.43 10.88 -15.88
CA THR A 192 15.26 12.31 -15.60
C THR A 192 14.38 13.01 -16.64
N ASN A 193 14.63 12.75 -17.93
CA ASN A 193 13.88 13.37 -19.02
C ASN A 193 12.46 12.80 -19.20
N ASP A 194 12.22 11.57 -18.74
CA ASP A 194 10.93 10.89 -18.89
C ASP A 194 9.99 11.21 -17.72
N SER A 195 10.51 11.71 -16.60
CA SER A 195 9.78 11.85 -15.34
C SER A 195 8.65 12.87 -15.40
N GLN A 196 8.67 13.78 -16.38
CA GLN A 196 7.63 14.80 -16.53
C GLN A 196 6.41 14.30 -17.31
N SER A 197 6.63 13.45 -18.30
CA SER A 197 5.63 13.04 -19.28
C SER A 197 5.35 11.53 -19.29
N MET A 198 5.87 10.81 -18.30
CA MET A 198 5.66 9.38 -18.23
C MET A 198 4.16 9.05 -18.16
N PRO A 199 3.59 8.26 -19.08
CA PRO A 199 2.20 7.83 -18.99
C PRO A 199 1.97 7.04 -17.71
N LEU A 200 0.73 6.98 -17.25
CA LEU A 200 0.36 6.03 -16.20
C LEU A 200 0.71 4.61 -16.64
N PRO A 201 1.01 3.77 -15.67
CA PRO A 201 1.10 2.36 -15.96
C PRO A 201 -0.17 1.89 -16.61
#